data_726c9ec03c38f9ec3af2ffbdbba13d44
#
_entry.id   726c9ec03c38f9ec3af2ffbdbba13d44
#
_cell.length_a   1.000
_cell.length_b   1.000
_cell.length_c   1.000
_cell.angle_alpha   90.00
_cell.angle_beta   90.00
_cell.angle_gamma   90.00
#
_symmetry.space_group_name_H-M   'P 1'
#
loop_
_entity.id
_entity.type
_entity.pdbx_description
1 polymer ?
#
loop_
_entity_poly.entity_id
_entity_poly.type
_entity_poly.pdbx_seq_one_letter_code
_entity_poly.pdbx_strand_id
1 'polypeptide(L)'
;MSFEKVKAYLSPFGLSDRCIDLKESSATVALAAEALGTEEARIAKTMSFLVDDAPLIVVVAGDARVDNHKYKETFHKKAKMIPGADCERYIGHRPGGVCPFALPEAVPVYLDAVSYTH
;
A
#
# COMPACT_ATOMS: atom_id res chain seq x y z
N MET A 1 -10.87 -11.70 3.18
CA MET A 1 -10.82 -10.68 2.14
C MET A 1 -10.43 -9.34 2.71
N SER A 2 -9.52 -8.69 2.04
CA SER A 2 -8.93 -7.44 2.55
C SER A 2 -9.94 -6.31 2.74
N PHE A 3 -10.95 -6.21 1.86
CA PHE A 3 -11.91 -5.10 1.93
C PHE A 3 -12.67 -5.07 3.25
N GLU A 4 -13.25 -6.19 3.65
CA GLU A 4 -14.01 -6.27 4.91
C GLU A 4 -13.11 -6.05 6.12
N LYS A 5 -11.91 -6.59 6.08
CA LYS A 5 -10.92 -6.42 7.14
C LYS A 5 -10.51 -4.95 7.31
N VAL A 6 -10.25 -4.26 6.21
CA VAL A 6 -9.88 -2.85 6.21
C VAL A 6 -11.04 -1.98 6.67
N LYS A 7 -12.25 -2.26 6.18
CA LYS A 7 -13.45 -1.52 6.60
C LYS A 7 -13.67 -1.65 8.11
N ALA A 8 -13.52 -2.85 8.65
CA ALA A 8 -13.65 -3.08 10.09
C ALA A 8 -12.55 -2.33 10.86
N TYR A 9 -11.33 -2.33 10.34
CA TYR A 9 -10.21 -1.61 10.95
C TYR A 9 -10.49 -0.10 11.01
N LEU A 10 -11.07 0.48 9.98
CA LEU A 10 -11.32 1.92 9.89
C LEU A 10 -12.58 2.37 10.62
N SER A 11 -13.46 1.44 10.97
CA SER A 11 -14.72 1.76 11.64
C SER A 11 -14.56 2.56 12.94
N PRO A 12 -13.62 2.21 13.87
CA PRO A 12 -13.42 2.99 15.08
C PRO A 12 -12.98 4.43 14.86
N PHE A 13 -12.44 4.72 13.67
CA PHE A 13 -12.00 6.08 13.31
C PHE A 13 -13.08 6.89 12.57
N GLY A 14 -14.28 6.32 12.44
CA GLY A 14 -15.38 6.97 11.71
C GLY A 14 -15.17 7.00 10.20
N LEU A 15 -14.36 6.10 9.66
CA LEU A 15 -13.98 6.10 8.25
C LEU A 15 -14.57 4.95 7.44
N SER A 16 -15.40 4.10 8.05
CA SER A 16 -15.96 2.95 7.33
C SER A 16 -16.79 3.35 6.11
N ASP A 17 -17.46 4.51 6.18
CA ASP A 17 -18.26 5.03 5.06
C ASP A 17 -17.43 5.47 3.87
N ARG A 18 -16.13 5.63 4.06
CA ARG A 18 -15.20 6.00 2.98
C ARG A 18 -14.65 4.77 2.25
N CYS A 19 -14.96 3.59 2.71
CA CYS A 19 -14.56 2.35 2.06
C CYS A 19 -15.55 2.05 0.95
N ILE A 20 -15.06 2.06 -0.28
CA ILE A 20 -15.87 1.83 -1.48
C ILE A 20 -15.46 0.51 -2.11
N ASP A 21 -16.43 -0.39 -2.29
CA ASP A 21 -16.21 -1.65 -2.98
C ASP A 21 -16.45 -1.44 -4.47
N LEU A 22 -15.35 -1.31 -5.21
CA LEU A 22 -15.42 -1.07 -6.65
C LEU A 22 -15.87 -2.35 -7.38
N LYS A 23 -16.81 -2.21 -8.30
CA LYS A 23 -17.27 -3.33 -9.12
C LYS A 23 -16.24 -3.73 -10.18
N GLU A 24 -15.30 -2.83 -10.48
CA GLU A 24 -14.26 -3.03 -11.47
C GLU A 24 -12.93 -3.33 -10.79
N SER A 25 -12.00 -3.93 -11.53
CA SER A 25 -10.68 -4.20 -11.00
C SER A 25 -9.95 -2.92 -10.67
N SER A 26 -9.30 -2.89 -9.51
CA SER A 26 -8.45 -1.77 -9.08
C SER A 26 -7.07 -2.29 -8.64
N ALA A 27 -6.64 -3.42 -9.19
CA ALA A 27 -5.38 -4.05 -8.79
C ALA A 27 -4.14 -3.26 -9.21
N THR A 28 -4.26 -2.39 -10.22
CA THR A 28 -3.18 -1.50 -10.63
C THR A 28 -3.59 -0.06 -10.44
N VAL A 29 -2.58 0.84 -10.39
CA VAL A 29 -2.85 2.28 -10.26
C VAL A 29 -3.70 2.79 -11.42
N ALA A 30 -3.40 2.37 -12.65
CA ALA A 30 -4.15 2.79 -13.83
C ALA A 30 -5.61 2.36 -13.75
N LEU A 31 -5.86 1.12 -13.35
CA LEU A 31 -7.23 0.60 -13.20
C LEU A 31 -7.98 1.31 -12.07
N ALA A 32 -7.32 1.57 -10.95
CA ALA A 32 -7.93 2.29 -9.84
C ALA A 32 -8.29 3.72 -10.23
N ALA A 33 -7.40 4.41 -10.93
CA ALA A 33 -7.63 5.78 -11.37
C ALA A 33 -8.81 5.85 -12.35
N GLU A 34 -8.89 4.90 -13.28
CA GLU A 34 -9.99 4.80 -14.21
C GLU A 34 -11.33 4.55 -13.51
N ALA A 35 -11.35 3.59 -12.60
CA ALA A 35 -12.56 3.23 -11.86
C ALA A 35 -13.09 4.39 -11.00
N LEU A 36 -12.21 5.22 -10.47
CA LEU A 36 -12.56 6.36 -9.61
C LEU A 36 -12.68 7.68 -10.37
N GLY A 37 -12.36 7.69 -11.67
CA GLY A 37 -12.41 8.91 -12.47
C GLY A 37 -11.43 9.98 -12.03
N THR A 38 -10.23 9.60 -11.63
CA THR A 38 -9.21 10.51 -11.14
C THR A 38 -7.86 10.27 -11.80
N GLU A 39 -6.89 11.13 -11.50
CA GLU A 39 -5.52 11.00 -12.00
C GLU A 39 -4.74 9.95 -11.20
N GLU A 40 -3.78 9.29 -11.85
CA GLU A 40 -2.92 8.30 -11.18
C GLU A 40 -2.15 8.90 -10.00
N ALA A 41 -1.75 10.17 -10.12
CA ALA A 41 -1.02 10.84 -9.04
C ALA A 41 -1.82 10.94 -7.74
N ARG A 42 -3.15 10.87 -7.83
CA ARG A 42 -4.04 10.93 -6.66
C ARG A 42 -4.31 9.57 -6.04
N ILE A 43 -3.85 8.50 -6.66
CA ILE A 43 -3.96 7.16 -6.09
C ILE A 43 -2.75 6.94 -5.18
N ALA A 44 -3.01 6.45 -3.98
CA ALA A 44 -1.93 6.03 -3.09
C ALA A 44 -1.47 4.65 -3.51
N LYS A 45 -0.21 4.54 -3.86
CA LYS A 45 0.40 3.25 -4.24
C LYS A 45 1.13 2.70 -3.05
N THR A 46 0.73 1.51 -2.61
CA THR A 46 1.30 0.84 -1.45
C THR A 46 2.23 -0.27 -1.90
N MET A 47 3.48 -0.18 -1.49
CA MET A 47 4.51 -1.15 -1.86
C MET A 47 5.04 -1.84 -0.60
N SER A 48 5.30 -3.13 -0.70
CA SER A 48 5.78 -3.92 0.42
C SER A 48 7.19 -4.43 0.15
N PHE A 49 8.05 -4.27 1.15
CA PHE A 49 9.47 -4.64 1.06
C PHE A 49 9.89 -5.45 2.26
N LEU A 50 11.01 -6.17 2.11
CA LEU A 50 11.69 -6.85 3.21
C LEU A 50 13.04 -6.18 3.46
N VAL A 51 13.31 -5.85 4.72
CA VAL A 51 14.63 -5.42 5.17
C VAL A 51 15.07 -6.42 6.23
N ASP A 52 16.09 -7.23 5.93
CA ASP A 52 16.57 -8.31 6.82
C ASP A 52 15.41 -9.21 7.29
N ASP A 53 14.58 -9.65 6.35
CA ASP A 53 13.41 -10.50 6.56
C ASP A 53 12.29 -9.86 7.39
N ALA A 54 12.38 -8.56 7.68
CA ALA A 54 11.32 -7.81 8.35
C ALA A 54 10.49 -7.05 7.31
N PRO A 55 9.16 -7.19 7.31
CA PRO A 55 8.32 -6.50 6.34
C PRO A 55 8.15 -5.03 6.67
N LEU A 56 8.02 -4.21 5.64
CA LEU A 56 7.62 -2.81 5.78
C LEU A 56 6.78 -2.38 4.59
N ILE A 57 6.05 -1.29 4.77
CA ILE A 57 5.19 -0.71 3.74
C ILE A 57 5.70 0.70 3.43
N VAL A 58 5.74 1.01 2.14
CA VAL A 58 6.01 2.38 1.66
C VAL A 58 4.82 2.82 0.82
N VAL A 59 4.24 3.96 1.15
CA VAL A 59 3.11 4.55 0.40
C VAL A 59 3.62 5.74 -0.38
N VAL A 60 3.42 5.71 -1.70
CA VAL A 60 3.85 6.77 -2.60
C VAL A 60 2.69 7.17 -3.52
N ALA A 61 2.82 8.32 -4.19
CA ALA A 61 1.85 8.71 -5.22
C ALA A 61 1.85 7.68 -6.35
N GLY A 62 0.69 7.47 -6.97
CA GLY A 62 0.53 6.41 -7.95
C GLY A 62 1.42 6.53 -9.18
N ASP A 63 1.83 7.75 -9.55
CA ASP A 63 2.74 8.00 -10.67
C ASP A 63 4.21 8.06 -10.25
N ALA A 64 4.51 7.85 -8.97
CA ALA A 64 5.88 7.86 -8.45
C ALA A 64 6.49 6.47 -8.45
N ARG A 65 7.81 6.42 -8.41
CA ARG A 65 8.59 5.19 -8.28
C ARG A 65 9.48 5.29 -7.06
N VAL A 66 9.79 4.15 -6.46
CA VAL A 66 10.76 4.11 -5.38
C VAL A 66 12.15 4.31 -5.97
N ASP A 67 12.85 5.32 -5.47
CA ASP A 67 14.24 5.59 -5.85
C ASP A 67 15.14 4.63 -5.07
N ASN A 68 15.79 3.71 -5.77
CA ASN A 68 16.63 2.70 -5.15
C ASN A 68 17.77 3.27 -4.33
N HIS A 69 18.35 4.40 -4.76
CA HIS A 69 19.44 5.05 -4.05
C HIS A 69 18.94 5.62 -2.71
N LYS A 70 17.82 6.33 -2.74
CA LYS A 70 17.22 6.88 -1.51
C LYS A 70 16.74 5.78 -0.58
N TYR A 71 16.21 4.69 -1.12
CA TYR A 71 15.81 3.54 -0.32
C TYR A 71 17.01 2.97 0.43
N LYS A 72 18.12 2.76 -0.28
CA LYS A 72 19.32 2.22 0.33
C LYS A 72 19.91 3.16 1.38
N GLU A 73 19.87 4.48 1.15
CA GLU A 73 20.30 5.46 2.15
C GLU A 73 19.45 5.40 3.41
N THR A 74 18.14 5.21 3.26
CA THR A 74 17.20 5.20 4.39
C THR A 74 17.27 3.90 5.18
N PHE A 75 17.29 2.77 4.50
CA PHE A 75 17.18 1.47 5.13
C PHE A 75 18.50 0.68 5.19
N HIS A 76 19.56 1.21 4.56
CA HIS A 76 20.91 0.61 4.54
C HIS A 76 20.95 -0.76 3.86
N LYS A 77 19.94 -1.08 3.07
CA LYS A 77 19.83 -2.33 2.31
C LYS A 77 19.26 -2.06 0.94
N LYS A 78 19.58 -2.93 0.00
CA LYS A 78 19.02 -2.89 -1.33
C LYS A 78 17.52 -3.17 -1.28
N ALA A 79 16.73 -2.48 -2.09
CA ALA A 79 15.30 -2.68 -2.15
C ALA A 79 14.98 -4.11 -2.56
N LYS A 80 14.14 -4.79 -1.78
CA LYS A 80 13.69 -6.16 -2.06
C LYS A 80 12.19 -6.23 -1.80
N MET A 81 11.41 -6.32 -2.85
CA MET A 81 9.96 -6.45 -2.71
C MET A 81 9.58 -7.81 -2.16
N ILE A 82 8.51 -7.86 -1.39
CA ILE A 82 7.98 -9.13 -0.89
C ILE A 82 7.40 -9.90 -2.08
N PRO A 83 7.83 -11.16 -2.30
CA PRO A 83 7.24 -11.97 -3.37
C PRO A 83 5.73 -12.10 -3.21
N GLY A 84 4.99 -12.11 -4.32
CA GLY A 84 3.53 -12.20 -4.29
C GLY A 84 3.00 -13.36 -3.45
N ALA A 85 3.65 -14.51 -3.51
CA ALA A 85 3.25 -15.69 -2.74
C ALA A 85 3.37 -15.48 -1.23
N ASP A 86 4.17 -14.52 -0.77
CA ASP A 86 4.43 -14.26 0.64
C ASP A 86 3.71 -13.03 1.18
N CYS A 87 3.06 -12.25 0.33
CA CYS A 87 2.40 -11.00 0.76
C CYS A 87 1.38 -11.23 1.86
N GLU A 88 0.50 -12.21 1.72
CA GLU A 88 -0.54 -12.45 2.71
C GLU A 88 0.06 -12.84 4.06
N ARG A 89 1.14 -13.63 4.03
CA ARG A 89 1.82 -14.07 5.26
C ARG A 89 2.47 -12.91 6.01
N TYR A 90 3.17 -12.01 5.29
CA TYR A 90 3.88 -10.91 5.92
C TYR A 90 3.00 -9.70 6.20
N ILE A 91 2.07 -9.40 5.29
CA ILE A 91 1.34 -8.13 5.30
C ILE A 91 -0.14 -8.31 5.67
N GLY A 92 -0.70 -9.51 5.47
CA GLY A 92 -2.10 -9.78 5.70
C GLY A 92 -3.01 -9.41 4.53
N HIS A 93 -2.43 -9.08 3.40
CA HIS A 93 -3.16 -8.76 2.17
C HIS A 93 -2.58 -9.52 1.00
N ARG A 94 -3.43 -9.85 0.02
CA ARG A 94 -2.99 -10.52 -1.20
C ARG A 94 -2.34 -9.53 -2.17
N PRO A 95 -1.50 -10.01 -3.09
CA PRO A 95 -0.97 -9.15 -4.17
C PRO A 95 -2.12 -8.47 -4.91
N GLY A 96 -1.96 -7.21 -5.25
CA GLY A 96 -3.03 -6.41 -5.85
C GLY A 96 -3.99 -5.79 -4.85
N GLY A 97 -3.95 -6.22 -3.59
CA GLY A 97 -4.76 -5.66 -2.51
C GLY A 97 -3.96 -5.13 -1.34
N VAL A 98 -2.64 -4.97 -1.51
CA VAL A 98 -1.77 -4.44 -0.44
C VAL A 98 -2.14 -2.99 -0.15
N CYS A 99 -2.38 -2.68 1.12
CA CYS A 99 -2.73 -1.34 1.55
C CYS A 99 -2.11 -1.09 2.95
N PRO A 100 -2.09 0.17 3.43
CA PRO A 100 -1.44 0.47 4.71
C PRO A 100 -2.32 0.21 5.94
N PHE A 101 -3.51 -0.38 5.76
CA PHE A 101 -4.45 -0.58 6.84
C PHE A 101 -4.56 -2.05 7.25
N ALA A 102 -4.94 -2.28 8.51
CA ALA A 102 -5.17 -3.62 9.05
C ALA A 102 -3.95 -4.54 8.90
N LEU A 103 -2.76 -3.98 9.09
CA LEU A 103 -1.50 -4.70 9.00
C LEU A 103 -1.18 -5.42 10.31
N PRO A 104 -0.34 -6.47 10.27
CA PRO A 104 0.23 -7.01 11.50
C PRO A 104 0.93 -5.90 12.29
N GLU A 105 0.88 -5.98 13.62
CA GLU A 105 1.34 -4.90 14.51
C GLU A 105 2.77 -4.46 14.26
N ALA A 106 3.64 -5.40 13.92
CA ALA A 106 5.08 -5.12 13.75
C ALA A 106 5.47 -4.54 12.39
N VAL A 107 4.51 -4.28 11.49
CA VAL A 107 4.81 -3.79 10.15
C VAL A 107 4.77 -2.25 10.13
N PRO A 108 5.92 -1.58 9.99
CA PRO A 108 5.94 -0.12 9.90
C PRO A 108 5.47 0.38 8.53
N VAL A 109 4.87 1.56 8.53
CA VAL A 109 4.40 2.23 7.31
C VAL A 109 5.17 3.54 7.16
N TYR A 110 5.78 3.72 5.99
CA TYR A 110 6.51 4.94 5.63
C TYR A 110 5.73 5.68 4.55
N LEU A 111 5.53 6.97 4.72
CA LEU A 111 4.79 7.80 3.77
C LEU A 111 5.75 8.70 3.01
N ASP A 112 5.63 8.71 1.68
CA ASP A 112 6.33 9.66 0.87
C ASP A 112 5.68 11.05 1.03
N ALA A 113 6.49 12.10 1.11
CA ALA A 113 5.99 13.46 1.36
C ALA A 113 5.00 13.93 0.29
N VAL A 114 5.20 13.54 -0.97
CA VAL A 114 4.29 13.91 -2.06
C VAL A 114 2.92 13.27 -1.87
N SER A 115 2.90 12.00 -1.51
CA SER A 115 1.64 11.29 -1.23
C SER A 115 0.89 11.92 -0.05
N TYR A 116 1.62 12.36 0.94
CA TYR A 116 1.03 12.95 2.13
C TYR A 116 0.30 14.26 1.82
N THR A 117 0.78 15.02 0.84
CA THR A 117 0.20 16.32 0.47
C THR A 117 -0.89 16.22 -0.60
N HIS A 118 -1.10 15.07 -1.17
CA HIS A 118 -2.16 14.82 -2.16
C HIS A 118 -3.41 14.32 -1.42
#